data_02d2d9e64460aac0399b9cd54d18c32e
#
_entry.id   02d2d9e64460aac0399b9cd54d18c32e
#
_cell.length_a   1.000
_cell.length_b   1.000
_cell.length_c   1.000
_cell.angle_alpha   90.00
_cell.angle_beta   90.00
_cell.angle_gamma   90.00
#
_symmetry.space_group_name_H-M   'P 1'
#
loop_
_entity.id
_entity.type
_entity.pdbx_description
1 polymer ?
#
loop_
_entity_poly.entity_id
_entity_poly.type
_entity_poly.pdbx_seq_one_letter_code
_entity_poly.pdbx_strand_id
1 'polypeptide(L)'
;QRSIAKLTETVIETQKMYRLYNPNSGEHFYTANAGEKNHLANIGWIYEGIGWNAPKTSDYPVYRLYNGNGGEHHYTMNKAEKDMLVRAGWKYEGIGWYSADPKDSNSIPLLREYNPNAFANNHNYTTSKPEHNWLISLGWKDEGKAWYALNK
;
A
#
# COMPACT_ATOMS: atom_id res chain seq x y z
N GLN A 1 -33.71 25.55 5.17
CA GLN A 1 -32.90 25.48 3.94
C GLN A 1 -31.43 25.38 4.24
N ARG A 2 -30.98 26.21 5.17
CA ARG A 2 -29.56 26.17 5.52
C ARG A 2 -29.16 24.86 6.17
N SER A 3 -30.07 24.28 6.95
CA SER A 3 -29.75 22.97 7.56
C SER A 3 -29.63 21.89 6.51
N ILE A 4 -30.39 22.00 5.42
CA ILE A 4 -30.26 21.05 4.31
C ILE A 4 -28.87 21.15 3.68
N ALA A 5 -28.36 22.37 3.50
CA ALA A 5 -27.04 22.55 2.94
C ALA A 5 -25.97 21.90 3.82
N LYS A 6 -26.12 21.95 5.13
CA LYS A 6 -25.19 21.31 6.04
C LYS A 6 -25.25 19.79 5.95
N LEU A 7 -26.40 19.25 5.60
CA LEU A 7 -26.57 17.80 5.52
C LEU A 7 -25.97 17.22 4.24
N THR A 8 -25.51 18.05 3.32
CA THR A 8 -24.86 17.57 2.10
C THR A 8 -23.38 17.36 2.27
N GLU A 9 -22.87 17.55 3.48
CA GLU A 9 -21.46 17.31 3.76
C GLU A 9 -21.07 15.87 3.43
N THR A 10 -20.00 15.69 2.69
CA THR A 10 -19.56 14.38 2.25
C THR A 10 -18.93 13.61 3.39
N VAL A 11 -19.37 12.37 3.56
CA VAL A 11 -18.76 11.44 4.51
C VAL A 11 -17.91 10.46 3.72
N ILE A 12 -16.63 10.40 4.04
CA ILE A 12 -15.70 9.47 3.39
C ILE A 12 -15.81 8.11 4.08
N GLU A 13 -16.18 7.09 3.33
CA GLU A 13 -16.14 5.72 3.84
C GLU A 13 -14.71 5.23 3.82
N THR A 14 -14.31 4.58 4.90
CA THR A 14 -12.94 4.13 5.10
C THR A 14 -12.84 2.62 5.22
N GLN A 15 -11.66 2.09 4.96
CA GLN A 15 -11.37 0.68 5.18
C GLN A 15 -9.98 0.55 5.75
N LYS A 16 -9.75 -0.55 6.45
CA LYS A 16 -8.46 -0.85 7.06
C LYS A 16 -7.61 -1.61 6.05
N MET A 17 -6.34 -1.23 5.96
CA MET A 17 -5.37 -1.96 5.15
C MET A 17 -4.55 -2.84 6.07
N TYR A 18 -4.64 -4.15 5.88
CA TYR A 18 -3.94 -5.14 6.68
C TYR A 18 -2.56 -5.38 6.10
N ARG A 19 -1.56 -5.54 6.97
CA ARG A 19 -0.20 -5.85 6.57
C ARG A 19 0.16 -7.26 7.03
N LEU A 20 0.73 -8.05 6.11
CA LEU A 20 1.17 -9.41 6.40
C LEU A 20 2.60 -9.58 5.93
N TYR A 21 3.32 -10.48 6.57
CA TYR A 21 4.71 -10.75 6.28
C TYR A 21 4.90 -12.24 6.00
N ASN A 22 5.58 -12.55 4.91
CA ASN A 22 5.91 -13.92 4.57
C ASN A 22 7.33 -14.21 5.06
N PRO A 23 7.51 -15.02 6.14
CA PRO A 23 8.84 -15.27 6.67
C PRO A 23 9.72 -16.09 5.74
N ASN A 24 9.14 -16.77 4.77
CA ASN A 24 9.91 -17.59 3.83
C ASN A 24 10.47 -16.77 2.67
N SER A 25 9.72 -15.77 2.20
CA SER A 25 10.14 -14.97 1.04
C SER A 25 10.61 -13.58 1.44
N GLY A 26 10.24 -13.10 2.63
CA GLY A 26 10.53 -11.75 3.06
C GLY A 26 9.57 -10.70 2.50
N GLU A 27 8.50 -11.13 1.85
CA GLU A 27 7.56 -10.20 1.23
C GLU A 27 6.61 -9.61 2.27
N HIS A 28 6.35 -8.30 2.15
CA HIS A 28 5.23 -7.66 2.83
C HIS A 28 4.08 -7.53 1.85
N PHE A 29 2.90 -7.92 2.30
CA PHE A 29 1.69 -7.90 1.48
C PHE A 29 0.61 -7.06 2.17
N TYR A 30 -0.14 -6.34 1.38
CA TYR A 30 -1.14 -5.39 1.90
C TYR A 30 -2.48 -5.66 1.23
N THR A 31 -3.53 -5.74 2.04
CA THR A 31 -4.87 -6.02 1.51
C THR A 31 -5.93 -5.39 2.41
N ALA A 32 -7.04 -4.98 1.80
CA ALA A 32 -8.22 -4.54 2.53
C ALA A 32 -9.19 -5.71 2.78
N ASN A 33 -8.94 -6.86 2.19
CA ASN A 33 -9.85 -8.00 2.23
C ASN A 33 -9.54 -8.87 3.45
N ALA A 34 -10.46 -8.89 4.41
CA ALA A 34 -10.27 -9.69 5.63
C ALA A 34 -10.19 -11.18 5.33
N GLY A 35 -10.93 -11.67 4.33
CA GLY A 35 -10.85 -13.08 3.93
C GLY A 35 -9.47 -13.43 3.40
N GLU A 36 -8.89 -12.59 2.56
CA GLU A 36 -7.54 -12.81 2.06
C GLU A 36 -6.53 -12.77 3.19
N LYS A 37 -6.66 -11.80 4.10
CA LYS A 37 -5.79 -11.72 5.28
C LYS A 37 -5.85 -13.01 6.10
N ASN A 38 -7.06 -13.49 6.37
CA ASN A 38 -7.24 -14.69 7.18
C ASN A 38 -6.67 -15.93 6.48
N HIS A 39 -6.89 -16.03 5.16
CA HIS A 39 -6.36 -17.15 4.39
C HIS A 39 -4.83 -17.19 4.44
N LEU A 40 -4.20 -16.03 4.23
CA LEU A 40 -2.74 -15.97 4.25
C LEU A 40 -2.19 -16.31 5.64
N ALA A 41 -2.83 -15.81 6.70
CA ALA A 41 -2.41 -16.15 8.06
C ALA A 41 -2.50 -17.65 8.31
N ASN A 42 -3.53 -18.31 7.76
CA ASN A 42 -3.71 -19.74 7.93
C ASN A 42 -2.64 -20.57 7.22
N ILE A 43 -2.07 -20.04 6.16
CA ILE A 43 -1.03 -20.77 5.40
C ILE A 43 0.39 -20.34 5.76
N GLY A 44 0.55 -19.60 6.86
CA GLY A 44 1.88 -19.34 7.42
C GLY A 44 2.38 -17.91 7.34
N TRP A 45 1.62 -16.99 6.72
CA TRP A 45 2.00 -15.58 6.76
C TRP A 45 1.74 -15.01 8.15
N ILE A 46 2.56 -14.05 8.54
CA ILE A 46 2.43 -13.40 9.85
C ILE A 46 1.62 -12.13 9.68
N TYR A 47 0.48 -12.07 10.40
CA TYR A 47 -0.32 -10.85 10.40
C TYR A 47 0.34 -9.80 11.29
N GLU A 48 0.64 -8.64 10.72
CA GLU A 48 1.37 -7.59 11.41
C GLU A 48 0.48 -6.42 11.87
N GLY A 49 -0.82 -6.57 11.73
CA GLY A 49 -1.76 -5.55 12.17
C GLY A 49 -2.21 -4.64 11.05
N ILE A 50 -2.86 -3.55 11.43
CA ILE A 50 -3.37 -2.57 10.47
C ILE A 50 -2.23 -1.64 10.09
N GLY A 51 -1.93 -1.58 8.77
CA GLY A 51 -0.89 -0.70 8.28
C GLY A 51 -1.34 0.75 8.20
N TRP A 52 -2.55 0.98 7.69
CA TRP A 52 -3.13 2.33 7.58
C TRP A 52 -4.61 2.23 7.28
N ASN A 53 -5.28 3.39 7.27
CA ASN A 53 -6.67 3.50 6.84
C ASN A 53 -6.73 4.14 5.47
N ALA A 54 -7.56 3.60 4.59
CA ALA A 54 -7.70 4.08 3.23
C ALA A 54 -9.16 4.43 2.95
N PRO A 55 -9.43 5.35 2.01
CA PRO A 55 -10.81 5.52 1.55
C PRO A 55 -11.24 4.28 0.77
N LYS A 56 -12.52 3.92 0.87
CA LYS A 56 -13.02 2.80 0.06
C LYS A 56 -12.94 3.09 -1.42
N THR A 57 -13.03 4.36 -1.81
CA THR A 57 -12.86 4.80 -3.18
C THR A 57 -12.34 6.23 -3.20
N SER A 58 -11.59 6.57 -4.23
CA SER A 58 -11.13 7.94 -4.46
C SER A 58 -10.74 8.07 -5.93
N ASP A 59 -10.29 9.26 -6.31
CA ASP A 59 -9.78 9.51 -7.65
C ASP A 59 -8.34 9.01 -7.84
N TYR A 60 -7.76 8.37 -6.82
CA TYR A 60 -6.34 8.01 -6.81
C TYR A 60 -6.16 6.51 -6.59
N PRO A 61 -6.42 5.69 -7.62
CA PRO A 61 -6.25 4.24 -7.46
C PRO A 61 -4.79 3.85 -7.30
N VAL A 62 -4.55 2.82 -6.49
CA VAL A 62 -3.24 2.19 -6.36
C VAL A 62 -3.29 0.85 -7.09
N TYR A 63 -2.51 0.72 -8.14
CA TYR A 63 -2.47 -0.47 -8.97
C TYR A 63 -1.59 -1.53 -8.34
N ARG A 64 -2.03 -2.79 -8.41
CA ARG A 64 -1.27 -3.92 -7.91
C ARG A 64 -0.80 -4.77 -9.08
N LEU A 65 0.49 -5.12 -9.07
CA LEU A 65 1.10 -5.94 -10.11
C LEU A 65 1.88 -7.07 -9.47
N TYR A 66 1.99 -8.18 -10.18
CA TYR A 66 2.68 -9.35 -9.69
C TYR A 66 3.75 -9.79 -10.69
N ASN A 67 4.95 -10.06 -10.19
CA ASN A 67 6.04 -10.60 -10.98
C ASN A 67 6.19 -12.10 -10.65
N GLY A 68 5.74 -12.94 -11.58
CA GLY A 68 5.80 -14.38 -11.37
C GLY A 68 7.22 -14.93 -11.30
N ASN A 69 8.19 -14.23 -11.88
CA ASN A 69 9.58 -14.68 -11.87
C ASN A 69 10.23 -14.49 -10.51
N GLY A 70 9.92 -13.39 -9.83
CA GLY A 70 10.48 -13.12 -8.52
C GLY A 70 9.55 -13.45 -7.36
N GLY A 71 8.26 -13.69 -7.65
CA GLY A 71 7.28 -13.96 -6.62
C GLY A 71 6.96 -12.75 -5.77
N GLU A 72 6.99 -11.53 -6.36
CA GLU A 72 6.80 -10.30 -5.61
C GLU A 72 5.67 -9.46 -6.18
N HIS A 73 5.10 -8.63 -5.33
CA HIS A 73 4.08 -7.64 -5.71
C HIS A 73 4.67 -6.25 -5.76
N HIS A 74 4.12 -5.42 -6.64
CA HIS A 74 4.45 -4.00 -6.68
C HIS A 74 3.16 -3.19 -6.67
N TYR A 75 3.23 -2.03 -6.02
CA TYR A 75 2.07 -1.15 -5.84
C TYR A 75 2.44 0.25 -6.28
N THR A 76 1.59 0.88 -7.10
CA THR A 76 1.90 2.21 -7.61
C THR A 76 0.63 2.98 -7.96
N MET A 77 0.65 4.29 -7.75
CA MET A 77 -0.40 5.19 -8.27
C MET A 77 -0.09 5.63 -9.70
N ASN A 78 1.12 5.38 -10.18
CA ASN A 78 1.58 5.90 -11.47
C ASN A 78 1.14 4.96 -12.58
N LYS A 79 0.19 5.42 -13.42
CA LYS A 79 -0.34 4.61 -14.50
C LYS A 79 0.73 4.28 -15.54
N ALA A 80 1.63 5.22 -15.81
CA ALA A 80 2.72 4.98 -16.75
C ALA A 80 3.66 3.89 -16.25
N GLU A 81 3.97 3.89 -14.96
CA GLU A 81 4.79 2.84 -14.36
C GLU A 81 4.07 1.48 -14.46
N LYS A 82 2.77 1.46 -14.15
CA LYS A 82 1.98 0.24 -14.27
C LYS A 82 2.03 -0.30 -15.69
N ASP A 83 1.83 0.56 -16.69
CA ASP A 83 1.84 0.15 -18.08
C ASP A 83 3.23 -0.36 -18.51
N MET A 84 4.29 0.28 -18.04
CA MET A 84 5.65 -0.15 -18.33
C MET A 84 5.93 -1.55 -17.76
N LEU A 85 5.49 -1.80 -16.52
CA LEU A 85 5.69 -3.10 -15.89
C LEU A 85 4.92 -4.21 -16.61
N VAL A 86 3.70 -3.91 -17.07
CA VAL A 86 2.93 -4.87 -17.86
C VAL A 86 3.68 -5.22 -19.14
N ARG A 87 4.24 -4.23 -19.83
CA ARG A 87 5.02 -4.48 -21.04
C ARG A 87 6.29 -5.30 -20.74
N ALA A 88 6.80 -5.18 -19.52
CA ALA A 88 7.99 -5.94 -19.09
C ALA A 88 7.64 -7.36 -18.62
N GLY A 89 6.37 -7.74 -18.64
CA GLY A 89 5.95 -9.08 -18.30
C GLY A 89 5.27 -9.25 -16.95
N TRP A 90 5.09 -8.17 -16.19
CA TRP A 90 4.36 -8.24 -14.93
C TRP A 90 2.88 -8.42 -15.19
N LYS A 91 2.23 -9.14 -14.28
CA LYS A 91 0.78 -9.36 -14.36
C LYS A 91 0.05 -8.26 -13.61
N TYR A 92 -0.86 -7.57 -14.29
CA TYR A 92 -1.71 -6.58 -13.63
C TYR A 92 -2.84 -7.29 -12.89
N GLU A 93 -2.94 -7.03 -11.59
CA GLU A 93 -3.92 -7.69 -10.72
C GLU A 93 -5.10 -6.78 -10.37
N GLY A 94 -5.18 -5.61 -10.99
CA GLY A 94 -6.27 -4.68 -10.73
C GLY A 94 -5.92 -3.63 -9.70
N ILE A 95 -6.93 -2.88 -9.28
CA ILE A 95 -6.75 -1.86 -8.25
C ILE A 95 -6.74 -2.55 -6.89
N GLY A 96 -5.64 -2.38 -6.16
CA GLY A 96 -5.51 -2.97 -4.83
C GLY A 96 -6.31 -2.20 -3.79
N TRP A 97 -6.24 -0.88 -3.84
CA TRP A 97 -6.96 0.02 -2.93
C TRP A 97 -6.88 1.43 -3.51
N TYR A 98 -7.39 2.40 -2.75
CA TYR A 98 -7.38 3.80 -3.18
C TYR A 98 -6.60 4.64 -2.20
N SER A 99 -5.86 5.60 -2.73
CA SER A 99 -5.10 6.56 -1.93
C SER A 99 -6.00 7.68 -1.44
N ALA A 100 -5.67 8.25 -0.29
CA ALA A 100 -6.21 9.54 0.10
C ALA A 100 -5.67 10.62 -0.85
N ASP A 101 -6.32 11.79 -0.82
CA ASP A 101 -5.95 12.89 -1.71
C ASP A 101 -4.54 13.39 -1.39
N PRO A 102 -3.60 13.30 -2.35
CA PRO A 102 -2.24 13.78 -2.12
C PRO A 102 -2.13 15.27 -1.84
N LYS A 103 -3.15 16.04 -2.22
CA LYS A 103 -3.15 17.49 -2.02
C LYS A 103 -3.74 17.90 -0.68
N ASP A 104 -4.39 16.98 0.03
CA ASP A 104 -4.98 17.27 1.33
C ASP A 104 -3.88 17.23 2.38
N SER A 105 -3.69 18.34 3.10
CA SER A 105 -2.65 18.44 4.11
C SER A 105 -2.86 17.48 5.27
N ASN A 106 -4.07 16.95 5.45
CA ASN A 106 -4.37 15.96 6.48
C ASN A 106 -4.05 14.53 6.05
N SER A 107 -3.78 14.31 4.77
CA SER A 107 -3.38 12.98 4.29
C SER A 107 -1.99 12.64 4.79
N ILE A 108 -1.78 11.36 5.14
CA ILE A 108 -0.51 10.87 5.69
C ILE A 108 0.22 10.07 4.62
N PRO A 109 1.46 10.47 4.24
CA PRO A 109 2.16 9.73 3.19
C PRO A 109 2.58 8.33 3.64
N LEU A 110 2.45 7.37 2.75
CA LEU A 110 3.11 6.08 2.87
C LEU A 110 4.52 6.25 2.31
N LEU A 111 5.51 6.00 3.16
CA LEU A 111 6.91 6.08 2.78
C LEU A 111 7.34 4.72 2.24
N ARG A 112 8.12 4.74 1.16
CA ARG A 112 8.59 3.51 0.52
C ARG A 112 10.09 3.39 0.71
N GLU A 113 10.53 2.19 1.07
CA GLU A 113 11.94 1.85 1.24
C GLU A 113 12.28 0.67 0.34
N TYR A 114 13.48 0.65 -0.18
CA TYR A 114 13.97 -0.39 -1.07
C TYR A 114 15.21 -1.05 -0.47
N ASN A 115 15.20 -2.38 -0.38
CA ASN A 115 16.36 -3.13 0.09
C ASN A 115 17.17 -3.63 -1.13
N PRO A 116 18.30 -3.00 -1.45
CA PRO A 116 19.06 -3.38 -2.63
C PRO A 116 19.78 -4.72 -2.48
N ASN A 117 19.82 -5.27 -1.26
CA ASN A 117 20.49 -6.53 -0.99
C ASN A 117 19.57 -7.74 -1.14
N ALA A 118 18.26 -7.53 -1.25
CA ALA A 118 17.32 -8.63 -1.42
C ALA A 118 17.13 -8.94 -2.90
N PHE A 119 17.00 -10.22 -3.23
CA PHE A 119 16.77 -10.65 -4.59
C PHE A 119 15.38 -10.25 -5.07
N ALA A 120 14.37 -10.42 -4.22
CA ALA A 120 12.98 -10.11 -4.53
C ALA A 120 12.31 -9.66 -3.25
N ASN A 121 11.07 -9.14 -3.38
CA ASN A 121 10.26 -8.75 -2.22
C ASN A 121 10.96 -7.69 -1.37
N ASN A 122 11.52 -6.72 -2.05
CA ASN A 122 12.51 -5.83 -1.46
C ASN A 122 12.00 -4.43 -1.18
N HIS A 123 10.67 -4.25 -1.20
CA HIS A 123 10.06 -2.95 -0.86
C HIS A 123 9.28 -3.06 0.45
N ASN A 124 9.29 -1.97 1.21
CA ASN A 124 8.45 -1.82 2.39
C ASN A 124 7.72 -0.49 2.30
N TYR A 125 6.50 -0.44 2.86
CA TYR A 125 5.67 0.76 2.85
C TYR A 125 5.15 1.00 4.25
N THR A 126 5.30 2.23 4.75
CA THR A 126 4.92 2.53 6.12
C THR A 126 4.54 4.00 6.29
N THR A 127 3.62 4.28 7.21
CA THR A 127 3.35 5.64 7.65
C THR A 127 4.26 6.03 8.82
N SER A 128 5.01 5.07 9.35
CA SER A 128 5.86 5.29 10.53
C SER A 128 7.21 5.85 10.13
N LYS A 129 7.47 7.11 10.50
CA LYS A 129 8.77 7.72 10.28
C LYS A 129 9.89 6.98 11.03
N PRO A 130 9.69 6.55 12.28
CA PRO A 130 10.71 5.75 12.96
C PRO A 130 11.03 4.44 12.25
N GLU A 131 10.03 3.71 11.77
CA GLU A 131 10.28 2.48 11.00
C GLU A 131 11.07 2.78 9.74
N HIS A 132 10.67 3.82 9.01
CA HIS A 132 11.36 4.27 7.80
C HIS A 132 12.83 4.56 8.09
N ASN A 133 13.08 5.39 9.11
CA ASN A 133 14.44 5.79 9.47
C ASN A 133 15.29 4.59 9.90
N TRP A 134 14.68 3.64 10.61
CA TRP A 134 15.39 2.43 11.05
C TRP A 134 15.84 1.59 9.84
N LEU A 135 14.96 1.41 8.86
CA LEU A 135 15.32 0.66 7.65
C LEU A 135 16.44 1.35 6.88
N ILE A 136 16.37 2.68 6.76
CA ILE A 136 17.44 3.45 6.10
C ILE A 136 18.76 3.24 6.83
N SER A 137 18.74 3.21 8.17
CA SER A 137 19.95 2.98 8.95
C SER A 137 20.55 1.58 8.72
N LEU A 138 19.72 0.63 8.28
CA LEU A 138 20.18 -0.73 7.96
C LEU A 138 20.66 -0.87 6.52
N GLY A 139 20.64 0.21 5.75
CA GLY A 139 21.12 0.19 4.37
C GLY A 139 20.03 0.19 3.30
N TRP A 140 18.76 0.23 3.71
CA TRP A 140 17.67 0.37 2.75
C TRP A 140 17.70 1.78 2.14
N LYS A 141 17.18 1.91 0.94
CA LYS A 141 17.14 3.19 0.23
C LYS A 141 15.78 3.84 0.40
N ASP A 142 15.80 5.16 0.61
CA ASP A 142 14.60 5.97 0.70
C ASP A 142 14.07 6.24 -0.70
N GLU A 143 12.87 5.75 -1.00
CA GLU A 143 12.24 5.97 -2.30
C GLU A 143 11.09 6.97 -2.23
N GLY A 144 10.97 7.69 -1.12
CA GLY A 144 10.03 8.79 -1.02
C GLY A 144 8.60 8.35 -0.71
N LYS A 145 7.66 9.16 -1.15
CA LYS A 145 6.25 8.97 -0.86
C LYS A 145 5.60 8.19 -1.99
N ALA A 146 4.88 7.11 -1.65
CA ALA A 146 4.26 6.23 -2.64
C ALA A 146 2.79 6.57 -2.88
N TRP A 147 1.99 6.60 -1.81
CA TRP A 147 0.58 7.01 -1.85
C TRP A 147 0.24 7.53 -0.46
N TYR A 148 -1.05 7.80 -0.18
CA TYR A 148 -1.43 8.50 1.04
C TYR A 148 -2.51 7.76 1.80
N ALA A 149 -2.41 7.79 3.12
CA ALA A 149 -3.39 7.25 4.04
C ALA A 149 -4.28 8.36 4.56
N LEU A 150 -5.45 7.97 5.05
CA LEU A 150 -6.32 8.87 5.78
C LEU A 150 -5.75 9.11 7.17
N ASN A 151 -6.04 10.29 7.72
CA ASN A 151 -5.55 10.69 9.03
C ASN A 151 -6.17 9.88 10.17
N LYS A 152 -7.20 9.09 9.88
CA LYS A 152 -7.86 8.28 10.90
C LYS A 152 -7.98 6.84 10.51
#